data_f5832dfbe3bdaf0c7e90ca920fd21e74
#
_entry.id   f5832dfbe3bdaf0c7e90ca920fd21e74
#
_cell.length_a   1.000
_cell.length_b   1.000
_cell.length_c   1.000
_cell.angle_alpha   90.00
_cell.angle_beta   90.00
_cell.angle_gamma   90.00
#
_symmetry.space_group_name_H-M   'P 1'
#
loop_
_entity.id
_entity.type
_entity.pdbx_description
1 polymer ?
#
loop_
_entity_poly.entity_id
_entity_poly.type
_entity_poly.pdbx_seq_one_letter_code
_entity_poly.pdbx_strand_id
1 'polypeptide(L)'
;LQTTLETDVTVAKICDGFIYNEFEGKGLFGLSGKLTIQPEYQRNYIYAEDNGKREQAVIASLLKGYPLGLIYFNKVADEKFEVLDGQQRITSIGRFVTGKFAIMDGSNPKYFHSLPKDQQALILEAKMLIYVCEGTETEIKQWFETINIAGVPLKPQELLNAIYSGPFVTLAKTEFSNSQNANIQKWSAYIKGSANRQDYLECALDWVSKGDIGTYMSGHRTDQNITELKNYFDSVIDWVSSVFTDVEKEMQGLEWGRLYESHHKTSYDPATVSAEVKRLYGDAFVKNRRGVFEYVLAGSKNSKLLDIRVFDEATKRPVYEKQTKTAKAKNSSNCSLCALGHDANKAKIWLIKEMEADHVSAWSKGGSTSASNCEMLCKTHNRAKGNR
;
A
#
# COMPACT_ATOMS: atom_id res chain seq x y z
N LEU A 1 1.00 19.55 29.60
CA LEU A 1 0.96 18.09 29.80
C LEU A 1 1.56 17.76 31.18
N GLN A 2 0.81 17.08 32.03
CA GLN A 2 1.29 16.49 33.27
C GLN A 2 1.36 14.98 33.14
N THR A 3 2.31 14.36 33.85
CA THR A 3 2.47 12.88 33.79
C THR A 3 2.69 12.35 35.20
N THR A 4 2.01 11.28 35.56
CA THR A 4 2.16 10.56 36.82
C THR A 4 2.54 9.11 36.51
N LEU A 5 3.57 8.59 37.17
CA LEU A 5 3.99 7.20 37.00
C LEU A 5 3.29 6.31 38.04
N GLU A 6 2.50 5.35 37.54
CA GLU A 6 1.87 4.29 38.32
C GLU A 6 2.69 2.99 38.18
N THR A 7 3.09 2.41 39.32
CA THR A 7 3.94 1.21 39.38
C THR A 7 3.27 -0.02 39.99
N ASP A 8 2.07 0.14 40.53
CA ASP A 8 1.34 -0.91 41.26
C ASP A 8 0.10 -1.42 40.52
N VAL A 9 -0.03 -1.11 39.23
CA VAL A 9 -1.10 -1.62 38.40
C VAL A 9 -0.70 -3.01 37.88
N THR A 10 -1.42 -4.03 38.30
CA THR A 10 -1.17 -5.42 37.89
C THR A 10 -1.88 -5.77 36.59
N VAL A 11 -1.40 -6.82 35.92
CA VAL A 11 -2.08 -7.42 34.77
C VAL A 11 -3.52 -7.80 35.13
N ALA A 12 -3.76 -8.37 36.30
CA ALA A 12 -5.11 -8.71 36.76
C ALA A 12 -6.04 -7.49 36.76
N LYS A 13 -5.59 -6.35 37.28
CA LYS A 13 -6.38 -5.10 37.27
C LYS A 13 -6.66 -4.60 35.86
N ILE A 14 -5.65 -4.62 34.95
CA ILE A 14 -5.84 -4.18 33.56
C ILE A 14 -6.84 -5.09 32.83
N CYS A 15 -6.75 -6.41 33.04
CA CYS A 15 -7.60 -7.39 32.40
C CYS A 15 -9.00 -7.52 33.01
N ASP A 16 -9.24 -6.88 34.15
CA ASP A 16 -10.57 -6.86 34.74
C ASP A 16 -11.55 -6.13 33.82
N GLY A 17 -12.64 -6.82 33.42
CA GLY A 17 -13.59 -6.33 32.43
C GLY A 17 -13.02 -6.24 31.01
N PHE A 18 -11.95 -6.98 30.69
CA PHE A 18 -11.38 -6.99 29.33
C PHE A 18 -12.39 -7.52 28.32
N ILE A 19 -12.62 -6.73 27.26
CA ILE A 19 -13.48 -7.08 26.13
C ILE A 19 -12.67 -6.99 24.85
N TYR A 20 -12.75 -8.06 24.04
CA TYR A 20 -12.16 -8.11 22.71
C TYR A 20 -13.26 -8.29 21.65
N ASN A 21 -13.29 -7.42 20.65
CA ASN A 21 -14.17 -7.54 19.50
C ASN A 21 -13.47 -8.35 18.41
N GLU A 22 -13.90 -9.58 18.18
CA GLU A 22 -13.31 -10.48 17.18
C GLU A 22 -13.60 -10.03 15.76
N PHE A 23 -14.75 -9.41 15.51
CA PHE A 23 -15.14 -8.95 14.18
C PHE A 23 -14.28 -7.77 13.70
N GLU A 24 -13.94 -6.87 14.61
CA GLU A 24 -13.12 -5.70 14.30
C GLU A 24 -11.64 -5.93 14.59
N GLY A 25 -11.28 -7.04 15.24
CA GLY A 25 -9.90 -7.35 15.62
C GLY A 25 -9.30 -6.34 16.59
N LYS A 26 -10.06 -5.94 17.64
CA LYS A 26 -9.60 -4.92 18.58
C LYS A 26 -9.96 -5.21 20.04
N GLY A 27 -9.05 -4.82 20.95
CA GLY A 27 -9.35 -4.70 22.38
C GLY A 27 -10.20 -3.46 22.63
N LEU A 28 -11.32 -3.59 23.33
CA LEU A 28 -12.22 -2.49 23.59
C LEU A 28 -11.95 -1.85 24.95
N PHE A 29 -12.12 -2.62 26.03
CA PHE A 29 -12.10 -2.12 27.38
C PHE A 29 -11.24 -2.99 28.32
N GLY A 30 -10.75 -2.37 29.37
CA GLY A 30 -10.10 -2.96 30.54
C GLY A 30 -10.34 -2.12 31.80
N LEU A 31 -9.70 -2.45 32.92
CA LEU A 31 -9.85 -1.77 34.21
C LEU A 31 -11.35 -1.62 34.62
N SER A 32 -12.10 -2.70 34.58
CA SER A 32 -13.55 -2.68 34.88
C SER A 32 -14.33 -1.69 34.01
N GLY A 33 -13.93 -1.50 32.75
CA GLY A 33 -14.55 -0.56 31.80
C GLY A 33 -14.08 0.90 31.91
N LYS A 34 -13.10 1.18 32.77
CA LYS A 34 -12.51 2.53 32.92
C LYS A 34 -11.44 2.84 31.89
N LEU A 35 -10.87 1.82 31.22
CA LEU A 35 -9.84 1.97 30.20
C LEU A 35 -10.40 1.62 28.82
N THR A 36 -10.33 2.58 27.88
CA THR A 36 -10.49 2.32 26.46
C THR A 36 -9.14 1.88 25.90
N ILE A 37 -9.02 0.62 25.47
CA ILE A 37 -7.74 0.05 25.03
C ILE A 37 -7.38 0.51 23.62
N GLN A 38 -8.36 0.58 22.73
CA GLN A 38 -8.15 1.01 21.36
C GLN A 38 -9.07 2.17 21.00
N PRO A 39 -8.72 3.41 21.41
CA PRO A 39 -9.44 4.60 20.96
C PRO A 39 -9.29 4.79 19.46
N GLU A 40 -10.07 5.69 18.87
CA GLU A 40 -10.22 5.88 17.43
C GLU A 40 -8.89 6.17 16.71
N TYR A 41 -7.97 6.84 17.36
CA TYR A 41 -6.67 7.18 16.79
C TYR A 41 -5.68 6.01 16.82
N GLN A 42 -5.93 4.93 17.53
CA GLN A 42 -5.07 3.75 17.55
C GLN A 42 -5.31 2.87 16.32
N ARG A 43 -4.24 2.25 15.83
CA ARG A 43 -4.33 1.21 14.78
C ARG A 43 -5.01 -0.06 15.30
N ASN A 44 -5.45 -0.91 14.40
CA ASN A 44 -6.00 -2.19 14.76
C ASN A 44 -4.94 -3.12 15.38
N TYR A 45 -5.40 -4.16 16.07
CA TYR A 45 -4.50 -5.13 16.68
C TYR A 45 -3.83 -5.99 15.60
N ILE A 46 -2.50 -5.96 15.57
CA ILE A 46 -1.69 -6.62 14.54
C ILE A 46 -0.74 -7.69 15.10
N TYR A 47 -0.65 -7.87 16.43
CA TYR A 47 0.25 -8.86 17.02
C TYR A 47 -0.22 -10.31 16.82
N ALA A 48 -1.49 -10.52 16.43
CA ALA A 48 -2.01 -11.82 16.02
C ALA A 48 -1.57 -12.23 14.60
N GLU A 49 -1.05 -11.31 13.79
CA GLU A 49 -0.50 -11.60 12.47
C GLU A 49 0.76 -12.48 12.59
N ASP A 50 1.24 -13.05 11.47
CA ASP A 50 2.42 -13.95 11.43
C ASP A 50 2.34 -15.13 12.40
N ASN A 51 1.17 -15.78 12.45
CA ASN A 51 0.88 -16.89 13.38
C ASN A 51 1.01 -16.50 14.87
N GLY A 52 0.76 -15.23 15.20
CA GLY A 52 0.74 -14.75 16.58
C GLY A 52 2.11 -14.71 17.26
N LYS A 53 3.21 -14.71 16.52
CA LYS A 53 4.56 -14.70 17.11
C LYS A 53 4.79 -13.55 18.08
N ARG A 54 4.24 -12.37 17.79
CA ARG A 54 4.40 -11.18 18.64
C ARG A 54 3.57 -11.28 19.91
N GLU A 55 2.31 -11.72 19.84
CA GLU A 55 1.47 -11.89 21.03
C GLU A 55 2.02 -13.00 21.94
N GLN A 56 2.53 -14.10 21.36
CA GLN A 56 3.21 -15.16 22.14
C GLN A 56 4.47 -14.64 22.82
N ALA A 57 5.27 -13.79 22.17
CA ALA A 57 6.47 -13.18 22.76
C ALA A 57 6.14 -12.28 23.95
N VAL A 58 5.01 -11.56 23.95
CA VAL A 58 4.55 -10.77 25.10
C VAL A 58 4.31 -11.68 26.30
N ILE A 59 3.61 -12.79 26.11
CA ILE A 59 3.33 -13.74 27.21
C ILE A 59 4.59 -14.45 27.69
N ALA A 60 5.46 -14.86 26.77
CA ALA A 60 6.75 -15.45 27.13
C ALA A 60 7.63 -14.50 27.96
N SER A 61 7.56 -13.19 27.70
CA SER A 61 8.28 -12.18 28.49
C SER A 61 7.71 -12.08 29.91
N LEU A 62 6.38 -12.12 30.09
CA LEU A 62 5.75 -12.13 31.41
C LEU A 62 6.16 -13.37 32.21
N LEU A 63 6.13 -14.56 31.59
CA LEU A 63 6.54 -15.82 32.23
C LEU A 63 8.01 -15.83 32.64
N LYS A 64 8.86 -15.05 31.98
CA LYS A 64 10.27 -14.88 32.34
C LYS A 64 10.50 -13.75 33.33
N GLY A 65 9.46 -13.03 33.76
CA GLY A 65 9.58 -11.87 34.63
C GLY A 65 10.23 -10.65 33.95
N TYR A 66 10.24 -10.59 32.60
CA TYR A 66 10.83 -9.48 31.86
C TYR A 66 9.88 -8.29 31.84
N PRO A 67 10.38 -7.07 31.99
CA PRO A 67 9.56 -5.87 31.89
C PRO A 67 9.04 -5.70 30.45
N LEU A 68 7.77 -5.38 30.31
CA LEU A 68 7.12 -5.14 29.01
C LEU A 68 7.33 -3.70 28.47
N GLY A 69 8.16 -2.91 29.13
CA GLY A 69 8.35 -1.49 28.82
C GLY A 69 7.22 -0.61 29.34
N LEU A 70 7.35 0.69 29.09
CA LEU A 70 6.39 1.69 29.54
C LEU A 70 5.08 1.62 28.75
N ILE A 71 3.99 1.90 29.43
CA ILE A 71 2.65 2.07 28.86
C ILE A 71 2.19 3.49 29.16
N TYR A 72 1.46 4.11 28.25
CA TYR A 72 0.99 5.47 28.41
C TYR A 72 -0.54 5.51 28.31
N PHE A 73 -1.18 6.10 29.31
CA PHE A 73 -2.62 6.36 29.34
C PHE A 73 -2.87 7.85 29.23
N ASN A 74 -3.90 8.25 28.51
CA ASN A 74 -4.50 9.57 28.55
C ASN A 74 -5.66 9.54 29.56
N LYS A 75 -5.66 10.43 30.52
CA LYS A 75 -6.82 10.65 31.43
C LYS A 75 -7.81 11.58 30.73
N VAL A 76 -8.89 10.99 30.20
CA VAL A 76 -9.93 11.73 29.45
C VAL A 76 -11.02 12.32 30.35
N ALA A 77 -11.23 11.73 31.53
CA ALA A 77 -12.14 12.19 32.56
C ALA A 77 -11.74 11.60 33.91
N ASP A 78 -12.46 11.93 34.96
CA ASP A 78 -12.22 11.31 36.26
C ASP A 78 -12.43 9.80 36.17
N GLU A 79 -11.44 9.03 36.62
CA GLU A 79 -11.39 7.56 36.52
C GLU A 79 -11.60 6.97 35.10
N LYS A 80 -11.42 7.75 34.01
CA LYS A 80 -11.51 7.27 32.65
C LYS A 80 -10.23 7.53 31.88
N PHE A 81 -9.76 6.48 31.22
CA PHE A 81 -8.47 6.45 30.54
C PHE A 81 -8.59 5.92 29.13
N GLU A 82 -7.68 6.35 28.27
CA GLU A 82 -7.43 5.81 26.95
C GLU A 82 -5.97 5.42 26.82
N VAL A 83 -5.68 4.32 26.10
CA VAL A 83 -4.30 3.93 25.85
C VAL A 83 -3.69 4.84 24.79
N LEU A 84 -2.58 5.53 25.12
CA LEU A 84 -1.75 6.26 24.17
C LEU A 84 -0.67 5.38 23.54
N ASP A 85 0.05 4.60 24.36
CA ASP A 85 0.96 3.56 23.87
C ASP A 85 0.87 2.31 24.74
N GLY A 86 1.13 1.14 24.14
CA GLY A 86 1.00 -0.16 24.79
C GLY A 86 -0.25 -0.94 24.44
N GLN A 87 -1.12 -0.42 23.58
CA GLN A 87 -2.36 -1.05 23.14
C GLN A 87 -2.15 -2.50 22.64
N GLN A 88 -1.13 -2.75 21.81
CA GLN A 88 -0.83 -4.08 21.30
C GLN A 88 -0.46 -5.05 22.42
N ARG A 89 0.32 -4.60 23.40
CA ARG A 89 0.75 -5.39 24.57
C ARG A 89 -0.42 -5.72 25.49
N ILE A 90 -1.25 -4.73 25.85
CA ILE A 90 -2.44 -4.92 26.66
C ILE A 90 -3.42 -5.87 25.98
N THR A 91 -3.67 -5.69 24.68
CA THR A 91 -4.58 -6.56 23.92
C THR A 91 -4.05 -8.00 23.87
N SER A 92 -2.73 -8.21 23.67
CA SER A 92 -2.13 -9.56 23.71
C SER A 92 -2.38 -10.24 25.07
N ILE A 93 -2.13 -9.51 26.15
CA ILE A 93 -2.32 -10.04 27.51
C ILE A 93 -3.78 -10.38 27.76
N GLY A 94 -4.69 -9.46 27.47
CA GLY A 94 -6.13 -9.66 27.67
C GLY A 94 -6.68 -10.84 26.83
N ARG A 95 -6.25 -10.96 25.58
CA ARG A 95 -6.59 -12.09 24.71
C ARG A 95 -6.10 -13.42 25.28
N PHE A 96 -4.87 -13.46 25.81
CA PHE A 96 -4.34 -14.68 26.41
C PHE A 96 -5.08 -15.07 27.70
N VAL A 97 -5.25 -14.12 28.61
CA VAL A 97 -5.96 -14.33 29.90
C VAL A 97 -7.40 -14.79 29.66
N THR A 98 -8.07 -14.30 28.60
CA THR A 98 -9.42 -14.71 28.20
C THR A 98 -9.45 -15.94 27.27
N GLY A 99 -8.30 -16.60 27.03
CA GLY A 99 -8.23 -17.87 26.30
C GLY A 99 -8.40 -17.77 24.79
N LYS A 100 -8.07 -16.63 24.19
CA LYS A 100 -8.23 -16.40 22.74
C LYS A 100 -7.09 -16.97 21.87
N PHE A 101 -5.94 -17.26 22.47
CA PHE A 101 -4.84 -17.95 21.80
C PHE A 101 -4.01 -18.76 22.82
N ALA A 102 -3.12 -19.61 22.30
CA ALA A 102 -2.22 -20.43 23.09
C ALA A 102 -0.77 -20.05 22.85
N ILE A 103 0.08 -20.22 23.86
CA ILE A 103 1.55 -20.25 23.69
C ILE A 103 2.01 -21.69 23.47
N MET A 104 3.17 -21.87 22.82
CA MET A 104 3.71 -23.20 22.56
C MET A 104 4.71 -23.60 23.65
N ASP A 105 4.51 -24.77 24.24
CA ASP A 105 5.46 -25.45 25.11
C ASP A 105 5.95 -26.70 24.37
N GLY A 106 7.06 -26.57 23.67
CA GLY A 106 7.47 -27.54 22.65
C GLY A 106 6.44 -27.63 21.52
N SER A 107 5.83 -28.81 21.35
CA SER A 107 4.75 -29.02 20.37
C SER A 107 3.33 -28.88 20.95
N ASN A 108 3.20 -28.60 22.25
CA ASN A 108 1.93 -28.59 22.94
C ASN A 108 1.39 -27.16 23.11
N PRO A 109 0.19 -26.83 22.61
CA PRO A 109 -0.44 -25.54 22.86
C PRO A 109 -0.90 -25.43 24.31
N LYS A 110 -0.55 -24.33 24.97
CA LYS A 110 -0.95 -24.01 26.35
C LYS A 110 -1.78 -22.73 26.35
N TYR A 111 -3.06 -22.87 26.69
CA TYR A 111 -3.95 -21.75 26.99
C TYR A 111 -3.73 -21.27 28.44
N PHE A 112 -4.10 -20.05 28.75
CA PHE A 112 -3.96 -19.48 30.09
C PHE A 112 -4.53 -20.42 31.18
N HIS A 113 -5.74 -20.94 30.99
CA HIS A 113 -6.40 -21.82 31.97
C HIS A 113 -5.75 -23.20 32.10
N SER A 114 -4.93 -23.61 31.13
CA SER A 114 -4.17 -24.86 31.16
C SER A 114 -2.77 -24.73 31.76
N LEU A 115 -2.35 -23.50 32.07
CA LEU A 115 -1.08 -23.28 32.77
C LEU A 115 -1.13 -23.71 34.22
N PRO A 116 0.00 -24.13 34.83
CA PRO A 116 0.16 -24.28 36.27
C PRO A 116 -0.28 -23.02 37.04
N LYS A 117 -0.80 -23.17 38.25
CA LYS A 117 -1.33 -22.05 39.04
C LYS A 117 -0.31 -20.99 39.38
N ASP A 118 0.95 -21.40 39.61
CA ASP A 118 2.09 -20.49 39.83
C ASP A 118 2.38 -19.64 38.59
N GLN A 119 2.30 -20.21 37.40
CA GLN A 119 2.48 -19.48 36.15
C GLN A 119 1.30 -18.52 35.86
N GLN A 120 0.07 -18.95 36.16
CA GLN A 120 -1.09 -18.05 36.08
C GLN A 120 -0.95 -16.86 37.04
N ALA A 121 -0.52 -17.12 38.29
CA ALA A 121 -0.27 -16.06 39.27
C ALA A 121 0.87 -15.12 38.82
N LEU A 122 1.96 -15.66 38.32
CA LEU A 122 3.07 -14.87 37.77
C LEU A 122 2.63 -13.87 36.70
N ILE A 123 1.75 -14.31 35.81
CA ILE A 123 1.18 -13.42 34.78
C ILE A 123 0.25 -12.38 35.38
N LEU A 124 -0.69 -12.78 36.22
CA LEU A 124 -1.72 -11.88 36.75
C LEU A 124 -1.18 -10.84 37.72
N GLU A 125 -0.16 -11.20 38.51
CA GLU A 125 0.47 -10.34 39.50
C GLU A 125 1.59 -9.47 38.92
N ALA A 126 1.96 -9.70 37.66
CA ALA A 126 2.96 -8.89 36.98
C ALA A 126 2.56 -7.40 36.99
N LYS A 127 3.47 -6.56 37.48
CA LYS A 127 3.26 -5.11 37.59
C LYS A 127 3.62 -4.43 36.26
N MET A 128 2.76 -3.53 35.84
CA MET A 128 2.93 -2.71 34.66
C MET A 128 3.40 -1.30 35.04
N LEU A 129 4.32 -0.76 34.27
CA LEU A 129 4.79 0.62 34.42
C LEU A 129 3.93 1.51 33.52
N ILE A 130 3.08 2.35 34.12
CA ILE A 130 2.09 3.14 33.41
C ILE A 130 2.30 4.62 33.71
N TYR A 131 2.54 5.42 32.67
CA TYR A 131 2.43 6.86 32.77
C TYR A 131 0.99 7.28 32.47
N VAL A 132 0.36 7.91 33.42
CA VAL A 132 -0.93 8.60 33.23
C VAL A 132 -0.63 10.03 32.82
N CYS A 133 -1.06 10.39 31.62
CA CYS A 133 -0.89 11.71 31.02
C CYS A 133 -2.20 12.50 31.16
N GLU A 134 -2.11 13.77 31.58
CA GLU A 134 -3.24 14.69 31.67
C GLU A 134 -2.86 16.02 31.01
N GLY A 135 -3.65 16.51 30.06
CA GLY A 135 -3.37 17.72 29.30
C GLY A 135 -4.49 18.07 28.33
N THR A 136 -4.29 19.13 27.57
CA THR A 136 -5.19 19.51 26.49
C THR A 136 -5.12 18.50 25.33
N GLU A 137 -6.17 18.42 24.50
CA GLU A 137 -6.20 17.55 23.34
C GLU A 137 -4.99 17.76 22.42
N THR A 138 -4.58 19.03 22.23
CA THR A 138 -3.41 19.37 21.41
C THR A 138 -2.11 18.84 21.99
N GLU A 139 -1.90 19.00 23.31
CA GLU A 139 -0.69 18.50 24.00
C GLU A 139 -0.63 16.97 23.95
N ILE A 140 -1.77 16.27 24.15
CA ILE A 140 -1.84 14.82 24.10
C ILE A 140 -1.52 14.33 22.67
N LYS A 141 -2.04 14.98 21.62
CA LYS A 141 -1.75 14.61 20.21
C LYS A 141 -0.27 14.80 19.88
N GLN A 142 0.33 15.93 20.25
CA GLN A 142 1.77 16.17 20.05
C GLN A 142 2.63 15.13 20.81
N TRP A 143 2.22 14.80 22.02
CA TRP A 143 2.90 13.77 22.80
C TRP A 143 2.75 12.37 22.18
N PHE A 144 1.57 12.02 21.70
CA PHE A 144 1.30 10.77 21.00
C PHE A 144 2.19 10.60 19.76
N GLU A 145 2.37 11.65 18.96
CA GLU A 145 3.31 11.65 17.85
C GLU A 145 4.74 11.34 18.32
N THR A 146 5.17 11.97 19.40
CA THR A 146 6.52 11.82 19.94
C THR A 146 6.81 10.40 20.44
N ILE A 147 5.89 9.77 21.19
CA ILE A 147 6.09 8.43 21.79
C ILE A 147 6.06 7.33 20.74
N ASN A 148 5.38 7.52 19.62
CA ASN A 148 5.32 6.52 18.54
C ASN A 148 6.58 6.48 17.67
N ILE A 149 7.52 7.41 17.83
CA ILE A 149 8.80 7.41 17.09
C ILE A 149 9.69 6.23 17.52
N ALA A 150 9.61 5.77 18.76
CA ALA A 150 10.51 4.74 19.31
C ALA A 150 10.05 3.29 19.10
N GLY A 151 8.80 3.05 18.62
CA GLY A 151 8.22 1.72 18.47
C GLY A 151 8.11 1.26 17.01
N VAL A 152 7.07 0.47 16.68
CA VAL A 152 6.67 0.25 15.29
C VAL A 152 6.03 1.55 14.80
N PRO A 153 6.67 2.28 13.87
CA PRO A 153 6.17 3.59 13.46
C PRO A 153 4.72 3.51 12.97
N LEU A 154 3.93 4.51 13.31
CA LEU A 154 2.63 4.69 12.69
C LEU A 154 2.82 4.97 11.20
N LYS A 155 1.95 4.41 10.38
CA LYS A 155 1.83 4.83 8.98
C LYS A 155 1.28 6.25 8.92
N PRO A 156 1.56 7.01 7.83
CA PRO A 156 1.02 8.36 7.67
C PRO A 156 -0.51 8.43 7.88
N GLN A 157 -1.26 7.45 7.38
CA GLN A 157 -2.71 7.39 7.57
C GLN A 157 -3.12 7.14 9.03
N GLU A 158 -2.38 6.30 9.75
CA GLU A 158 -2.64 6.07 11.19
C GLU A 158 -2.46 7.37 12.00
N LEU A 159 -1.47 8.18 11.61
CA LEU A 159 -1.24 9.50 12.20
C LEU A 159 -2.36 10.50 11.85
N LEU A 160 -2.78 10.56 10.59
CA LEU A 160 -3.91 11.39 10.17
C LEU A 160 -5.20 11.02 10.89
N ASN A 161 -5.46 9.72 11.12
CA ASN A 161 -6.61 9.26 11.90
C ASN A 161 -6.57 9.79 13.35
N ALA A 162 -5.38 9.92 13.94
CA ALA A 162 -5.21 10.50 15.26
C ALA A 162 -5.47 12.00 15.27
N ILE A 163 -4.91 12.73 14.30
CA ILE A 163 -5.04 14.19 14.18
C ILE A 163 -6.49 14.61 13.95
N TYR A 164 -7.18 13.90 13.05
CA TYR A 164 -8.56 14.21 12.64
C TYR A 164 -9.58 13.26 13.29
N SER A 165 -9.28 12.69 14.45
CA SER A 165 -10.20 11.80 15.15
C SER A 165 -11.58 12.43 15.35
N GLY A 166 -12.65 11.63 15.14
CA GLY A 166 -14.03 12.07 15.20
C GLY A 166 -14.99 11.04 14.60
N PRO A 167 -16.30 11.34 14.54
CA PRO A 167 -17.32 10.41 14.05
C PRO A 167 -17.03 9.89 12.63
N PHE A 168 -16.57 10.76 11.75
CA PHE A 168 -16.20 10.39 10.38
C PHE A 168 -15.12 9.31 10.34
N VAL A 169 -14.01 9.51 11.06
CA VAL A 169 -12.90 8.55 11.10
C VAL A 169 -13.34 7.21 11.68
N THR A 170 -14.19 7.24 12.73
CA THR A 170 -14.74 6.02 13.34
C THR A 170 -15.52 5.20 12.31
N LEU A 171 -16.43 5.83 11.60
CA LEU A 171 -17.26 5.18 10.58
C LEU A 171 -16.41 4.70 9.39
N ALA A 172 -15.45 5.51 8.94
CA ALA A 172 -14.55 5.15 7.85
C ALA A 172 -13.66 3.94 8.21
N LYS A 173 -13.15 3.88 9.44
CA LYS A 173 -12.41 2.70 9.93
C LYS A 173 -13.30 1.46 10.01
N THR A 174 -14.53 1.57 10.47
CA THR A 174 -15.48 0.44 10.52
C THR A 174 -15.71 -0.16 9.13
N GLU A 175 -15.78 0.65 8.10
CA GLU A 175 -15.95 0.19 6.71
C GLU A 175 -14.64 -0.33 6.12
N PHE A 176 -13.58 0.48 6.10
CA PHE A 176 -12.38 0.22 5.31
C PHE A 176 -11.24 -0.48 6.08
N SER A 177 -11.24 -0.43 7.40
CA SER A 177 -10.19 -1.04 8.23
C SER A 177 -10.62 -2.33 8.92
N ASN A 178 -11.77 -2.86 8.56
CA ASN A 178 -12.31 -4.09 9.07
C ASN A 178 -11.93 -5.26 8.14
N SER A 179 -11.02 -6.12 8.58
CA SER A 179 -10.57 -7.30 7.81
C SER A 179 -11.68 -8.36 7.57
N GLN A 180 -12.79 -8.25 8.27
CA GLN A 180 -13.95 -9.14 8.10
C GLN A 180 -15.04 -8.53 7.19
N ASN A 181 -14.80 -7.36 6.59
CA ASN A 181 -15.74 -6.79 5.64
C ASN A 181 -15.92 -7.72 4.44
N ALA A 182 -17.18 -8.02 4.09
CA ALA A 182 -17.51 -8.93 2.99
C ALA A 182 -16.94 -8.51 1.62
N ASN A 183 -16.65 -7.22 1.45
CA ASN A 183 -16.09 -6.67 0.21
C ASN A 183 -14.55 -6.77 0.12
N ILE A 184 -13.87 -7.17 1.18
CA ILE A 184 -12.39 -7.24 1.21
C ILE A 184 -11.84 -8.08 0.07
N GLN A 185 -12.46 -9.21 -0.25
CA GLN A 185 -12.01 -10.07 -1.34
C GLN A 185 -12.08 -9.35 -2.70
N LYS A 186 -13.15 -8.59 -2.95
CA LYS A 186 -13.29 -7.77 -4.17
C LYS A 186 -12.26 -6.65 -4.20
N TRP A 187 -12.10 -5.93 -3.10
CA TRP A 187 -11.19 -4.79 -3.02
C TRP A 187 -9.72 -5.19 -3.13
N SER A 188 -9.34 -6.34 -2.56
CA SER A 188 -7.96 -6.86 -2.59
C SER A 188 -7.45 -7.19 -4.00
N ALA A 189 -8.32 -7.32 -4.98
CA ALA A 189 -7.95 -7.45 -6.39
C ALA A 189 -7.29 -6.17 -6.94
N TYR A 190 -7.64 -5.01 -6.39
CA TYR A 190 -7.24 -3.69 -6.90
C TYR A 190 -6.35 -2.91 -5.92
N ILE A 191 -6.50 -3.15 -4.62
CA ILE A 191 -5.78 -2.43 -3.57
C ILE A 191 -4.70 -3.32 -2.95
N LYS A 192 -3.51 -2.76 -2.80
CA LYS A 192 -2.39 -3.43 -2.15
C LYS A 192 -2.35 -3.05 -0.67
N GLY A 193 -2.12 -4.03 0.21
CA GLY A 193 -1.92 -3.79 1.63
C GLY A 193 -2.91 -4.57 2.50
N SER A 194 -3.13 -4.10 3.72
CA SER A 194 -3.97 -4.72 4.75
C SER A 194 -4.96 -3.73 5.32
N ALA A 195 -6.22 -4.14 5.47
CA ALA A 195 -7.25 -3.34 6.14
C ALA A 195 -6.81 -2.96 7.56
N ASN A 196 -6.22 -3.89 8.31
CA ASN A 196 -5.74 -3.67 9.68
C ASN A 196 -4.64 -2.61 9.78
N ARG A 197 -3.90 -2.38 8.68
CA ARG A 197 -2.86 -1.36 8.58
C ARG A 197 -3.35 -0.06 7.94
N GLN A 198 -4.65 0.13 7.84
CA GLN A 198 -5.32 1.30 7.28
C GLN A 198 -5.10 1.50 5.78
N ASP A 199 -4.50 0.55 5.06
CA ASP A 199 -4.14 0.73 3.64
C ASP A 199 -5.37 0.94 2.74
N TYR A 200 -6.50 0.30 3.06
CA TYR A 200 -7.74 0.49 2.30
C TYR A 200 -8.41 1.82 2.60
N LEU A 201 -8.36 2.25 3.87
CA LEU A 201 -8.84 3.58 4.26
C LEU A 201 -8.00 4.68 3.61
N GLU A 202 -6.67 4.55 3.66
CA GLU A 202 -5.75 5.48 3.00
C GLU A 202 -6.05 5.60 1.51
N CYS A 203 -6.22 4.46 0.83
CA CYS A 203 -6.55 4.40 -0.59
C CYS A 203 -7.90 5.06 -0.91
N ALA A 204 -8.94 4.80 -0.10
CA ALA A 204 -10.27 5.41 -0.30
C ALA A 204 -10.23 6.93 -0.10
N LEU A 205 -9.52 7.39 0.91
CA LEU A 205 -9.32 8.81 1.19
C LEU A 205 -8.50 9.51 0.12
N ASP A 206 -7.41 8.89 -0.33
CA ASP A 206 -6.57 9.38 -1.42
C ASP A 206 -7.39 9.60 -2.70
N TRP A 207 -8.22 8.63 -3.07
CA TRP A 207 -9.02 8.70 -4.28
C TRP A 207 -10.07 9.82 -4.22
N VAL A 208 -10.86 9.89 -3.15
CA VAL A 208 -11.93 10.91 -3.04
C VAL A 208 -11.35 12.32 -2.92
N SER A 209 -10.22 12.46 -2.21
CA SER A 209 -9.55 13.75 -1.98
C SER A 209 -8.63 14.17 -3.12
N LYS A 210 -8.40 13.29 -4.11
CA LYS A 210 -7.44 13.50 -5.21
C LYS A 210 -6.03 13.81 -4.71
N GLY A 211 -5.62 13.11 -3.63
CA GLY A 211 -4.30 13.22 -3.01
C GLY A 211 -4.21 14.17 -1.83
N ASP A 212 -5.23 14.99 -1.55
CA ASP A 212 -5.23 15.90 -0.40
C ASP A 212 -6.05 15.36 0.79
N ILE A 213 -5.58 14.23 1.33
CA ILE A 213 -6.24 13.51 2.43
C ILE A 213 -6.43 14.42 3.66
N GLY A 214 -5.42 15.23 4.00
CA GLY A 214 -5.45 16.08 5.19
C GLY A 214 -6.58 17.12 5.15
N THR A 215 -6.72 17.84 4.05
CA THR A 215 -7.81 18.82 3.88
C THR A 215 -9.17 18.14 3.87
N TYR A 216 -9.30 16.99 3.20
CA TYR A 216 -10.55 16.23 3.16
C TYR A 216 -10.97 15.78 4.57
N MET A 217 -10.08 15.12 5.32
CA MET A 217 -10.36 14.65 6.68
C MET A 217 -10.67 15.80 7.65
N SER A 218 -9.99 16.93 7.50
CA SER A 218 -10.26 18.12 8.31
C SER A 218 -11.68 18.66 8.07
N GLY A 219 -12.10 18.75 6.81
CA GLY A 219 -13.42 19.23 6.44
C GLY A 219 -14.57 18.32 6.89
N HIS A 220 -14.33 17.01 6.89
CA HIS A 220 -15.34 15.99 7.22
C HIS A 220 -15.28 15.48 8.67
N ARG A 221 -14.36 15.99 9.50
CA ARG A 221 -14.08 15.46 10.84
C ARG A 221 -15.31 15.19 11.70
N THR A 222 -16.32 16.04 11.63
CA THR A 222 -17.54 15.97 12.45
C THR A 222 -18.71 15.29 11.78
N ASP A 223 -18.56 14.84 10.54
CA ASP A 223 -19.64 14.21 9.77
C ASP A 223 -20.09 12.90 10.41
N GLN A 224 -21.41 12.70 10.46
CA GLN A 224 -22.05 11.52 11.03
C GLN A 224 -22.28 10.41 9.99
N ASN A 225 -21.68 10.51 8.81
CA ASN A 225 -21.74 9.52 7.75
C ASN A 225 -20.49 9.58 6.86
N ILE A 226 -20.28 8.52 6.07
CA ILE A 226 -19.18 8.38 5.10
C ILE A 226 -19.71 8.15 3.69
N THR A 227 -20.93 8.61 3.39
CA THR A 227 -21.64 8.29 2.16
C THR A 227 -20.87 8.75 0.92
N GLU A 228 -20.30 9.95 0.94
CA GLU A 228 -19.50 10.48 -0.16
C GLU A 228 -18.26 9.61 -0.40
N LEU A 229 -17.48 9.36 0.63
CA LEU A 229 -16.27 8.54 0.58
C LEU A 229 -16.59 7.14 0.02
N LYS A 230 -17.62 6.48 0.57
CA LYS A 230 -18.02 5.13 0.17
C LYS A 230 -18.51 5.10 -1.27
N ASN A 231 -19.39 6.00 -1.65
CA ASN A 231 -19.95 6.04 -3.01
C ASN A 231 -18.86 6.30 -4.05
N TYR A 232 -17.93 7.20 -3.76
CA TYR A 232 -16.81 7.46 -4.68
C TYR A 232 -15.93 6.24 -4.83
N PHE A 233 -15.54 5.63 -3.72
CA PHE A 233 -14.72 4.41 -3.71
C PHE A 233 -15.39 3.26 -4.48
N ASP A 234 -16.65 2.98 -4.18
CA ASP A 234 -17.44 1.95 -4.86
C ASP A 234 -17.54 2.23 -6.36
N SER A 235 -17.73 3.50 -6.76
CA SER A 235 -17.78 3.90 -8.18
C SER A 235 -16.46 3.59 -8.90
N VAL A 236 -15.32 3.83 -8.26
CA VAL A 236 -14.00 3.47 -8.83
C VAL A 236 -13.87 1.97 -8.99
N ILE A 237 -14.17 1.19 -7.95
CA ILE A 237 -14.07 -0.28 -7.97
C ILE A 237 -15.02 -0.90 -9.00
N ASP A 238 -16.25 -0.43 -9.06
CA ASP A 238 -17.25 -0.94 -10.01
C ASP A 238 -16.88 -0.60 -11.46
N TRP A 239 -16.37 0.61 -11.70
CA TRP A 239 -15.87 0.98 -13.02
C TRP A 239 -14.70 0.09 -13.44
N VAL A 240 -13.68 -0.08 -12.59
CA VAL A 240 -12.52 -0.92 -12.92
C VAL A 240 -12.97 -2.35 -13.24
N SER A 241 -13.84 -2.94 -12.41
CA SER A 241 -14.34 -4.30 -12.60
C SER A 241 -15.23 -4.44 -13.82
N SER A 242 -15.89 -3.38 -14.27
CA SER A 242 -16.70 -3.39 -15.51
C SER A 242 -15.85 -3.28 -16.76
N VAL A 243 -14.72 -2.58 -16.71
CA VAL A 243 -13.79 -2.42 -17.85
C VAL A 243 -12.87 -3.62 -17.98
N PHE A 244 -12.30 -4.11 -16.88
CA PHE A 244 -11.38 -5.23 -16.84
C PHE A 244 -12.05 -6.44 -16.18
N THR A 245 -12.61 -7.32 -16.99
CA THR A 245 -13.33 -8.52 -16.52
C THR A 245 -12.39 -9.62 -16.02
N ASP A 246 -11.15 -9.66 -16.52
CA ASP A 246 -10.10 -10.55 -16.04
C ASP A 246 -9.24 -9.80 -15.03
N VAL A 247 -9.12 -10.35 -13.82
CA VAL A 247 -8.29 -9.75 -12.76
C VAL A 247 -6.87 -10.27 -12.87
N GLU A 248 -5.92 -9.34 -13.02
CA GLU A 248 -4.50 -9.65 -13.08
C GLU A 248 -3.80 -9.14 -11.81
N LYS A 249 -2.75 -9.83 -11.39
CA LYS A 249 -2.00 -9.50 -10.16
C LYS A 249 -1.45 -8.07 -10.17
N GLU A 250 -1.04 -7.60 -11.34
CA GLU A 250 -0.46 -6.28 -11.54
C GLU A 250 -1.45 -5.13 -11.38
N MET A 251 -2.76 -5.41 -11.36
CA MET A 251 -3.82 -4.44 -11.07
C MET A 251 -3.77 -3.96 -9.62
N GLN A 252 -3.24 -4.79 -8.72
CA GLN A 252 -3.20 -4.49 -7.30
C GLN A 252 -2.27 -3.30 -7.00
N GLY A 253 -2.83 -2.25 -6.41
CA GLY A 253 -2.12 -1.04 -6.02
C GLY A 253 -1.75 -0.13 -7.19
N LEU A 254 -2.50 -0.14 -8.29
CA LEU A 254 -2.49 0.92 -9.28
C LEU A 254 -3.27 2.14 -8.76
N GLU A 255 -3.00 3.29 -9.34
CA GLU A 255 -3.67 4.56 -8.99
C GLU A 255 -5.06 4.64 -9.64
N TRP A 256 -5.96 3.72 -9.24
CA TRP A 256 -7.27 3.58 -9.88
C TRP A 256 -8.15 4.83 -9.77
N GLY A 257 -8.04 5.59 -8.66
CA GLY A 257 -8.75 6.88 -8.54
C GLY A 257 -8.33 7.87 -9.62
N ARG A 258 -7.02 8.02 -9.88
CA ARG A 258 -6.50 8.89 -10.94
C ARG A 258 -6.95 8.41 -12.33
N LEU A 259 -6.88 7.11 -12.56
CA LEU A 259 -7.31 6.51 -13.84
C LEU A 259 -8.82 6.66 -14.05
N TYR A 260 -9.60 6.51 -12.98
CA TYR A 260 -11.04 6.77 -13.00
C TYR A 260 -11.35 8.21 -13.39
N GLU A 261 -10.75 9.19 -12.74
CA GLU A 261 -10.94 10.61 -13.08
C GLU A 261 -10.64 10.90 -14.55
N SER A 262 -9.61 10.26 -15.10
CA SER A 262 -9.18 10.49 -16.48
C SER A 262 -10.02 9.76 -17.53
N HIS A 263 -10.62 8.60 -17.20
CA HIS A 263 -11.10 7.66 -18.19
C HIS A 263 -12.54 7.17 -17.99
N HIS A 264 -13.22 7.40 -16.85
CA HIS A 264 -14.55 6.83 -16.56
C HIS A 264 -15.65 7.28 -17.53
N LYS A 265 -15.45 8.43 -18.21
CA LYS A 265 -16.41 8.95 -19.22
C LYS A 265 -16.25 8.29 -20.59
N THR A 266 -15.19 7.52 -20.80
CA THR A 266 -14.94 6.79 -22.05
C THR A 266 -15.68 5.44 -22.00
N SER A 267 -16.37 5.11 -23.09
CA SER A 267 -16.99 3.78 -23.22
C SER A 267 -15.95 2.76 -23.65
N TYR A 268 -15.89 1.65 -22.94
CA TYR A 268 -14.99 0.51 -23.25
C TYR A 268 -15.84 -0.73 -23.52
N ASP A 269 -15.43 -1.52 -24.52
CA ASP A 269 -15.93 -2.87 -24.70
C ASP A 269 -15.04 -3.84 -23.91
N PRO A 270 -15.55 -4.50 -22.85
CA PRO A 270 -14.74 -5.36 -21.98
C PRO A 270 -14.07 -6.53 -22.71
N ALA A 271 -14.72 -7.06 -23.75
CA ALA A 271 -14.15 -8.17 -24.55
C ALA A 271 -12.91 -7.69 -25.32
N THR A 272 -12.98 -6.52 -25.94
CA THR A 272 -11.86 -5.90 -26.65
C THR A 272 -10.73 -5.56 -25.68
N VAL A 273 -11.04 -5.00 -24.50
CA VAL A 273 -10.06 -4.69 -23.45
C VAL A 273 -9.34 -5.96 -22.98
N SER A 274 -10.09 -7.03 -22.67
CA SER A 274 -9.54 -8.32 -22.25
C SER A 274 -8.62 -8.93 -23.31
N ALA A 275 -9.05 -8.92 -24.59
CA ALA A 275 -8.24 -9.42 -25.71
C ALA A 275 -6.92 -8.65 -25.84
N GLU A 276 -6.95 -7.30 -25.71
CA GLU A 276 -5.77 -6.46 -25.81
C GLU A 276 -4.82 -6.66 -24.62
N VAL A 277 -5.33 -6.76 -23.40
CA VAL A 277 -4.52 -7.10 -22.22
C VAL A 277 -3.82 -8.44 -22.41
N LYS A 278 -4.54 -9.48 -22.82
CA LYS A 278 -3.95 -10.81 -23.09
C LYS A 278 -2.89 -10.76 -24.18
N ARG A 279 -3.13 -10.01 -25.26
CA ARG A 279 -2.16 -9.82 -26.33
C ARG A 279 -0.86 -9.19 -25.80
N LEU A 280 -0.97 -8.13 -24.99
CA LEU A 280 0.17 -7.42 -24.41
C LEU A 280 0.91 -8.27 -23.36
N TYR A 281 0.22 -9.11 -22.61
CA TYR A 281 0.85 -10.05 -21.67
C TYR A 281 1.63 -11.15 -22.37
N GLY A 282 1.23 -11.54 -23.60
CA GLY A 282 1.97 -12.46 -24.44
C GLY A 282 3.12 -11.83 -25.21
N ASP A 283 3.24 -10.51 -25.24
CA ASP A 283 4.28 -9.79 -25.97
C ASP A 283 5.59 -9.73 -25.16
N ALA A 284 6.62 -10.38 -25.66
CA ALA A 284 7.95 -10.44 -25.03
C ALA A 284 8.63 -9.07 -24.89
N PHE A 285 8.22 -8.07 -25.67
CA PHE A 285 8.77 -6.71 -25.63
C PHE A 285 8.15 -5.85 -24.54
N VAL A 286 6.98 -6.18 -24.01
CA VAL A 286 6.35 -5.50 -22.89
C VAL A 286 7.13 -5.81 -21.61
N LYS A 287 7.80 -4.80 -21.04
CA LYS A 287 8.59 -4.95 -19.79
C LYS A 287 7.84 -4.47 -18.56
N ASN A 288 6.92 -3.52 -18.71
CA ASN A 288 6.09 -2.99 -17.64
C ASN A 288 4.64 -3.45 -17.78
N ARG A 289 4.30 -4.58 -17.15
CA ARG A 289 2.92 -5.12 -17.14
C ARG A 289 1.94 -4.24 -16.40
N ARG A 290 2.40 -3.51 -15.36
CA ARG A 290 1.55 -2.55 -14.63
C ARG A 290 1.07 -1.41 -15.54
N GLY A 291 1.89 -0.99 -16.48
CA GLY A 291 1.55 0.05 -17.46
C GLY A 291 0.55 -0.37 -18.53
N VAL A 292 0.29 -1.69 -18.68
CA VAL A 292 -0.66 -2.22 -19.66
C VAL A 292 -2.06 -1.64 -19.46
N PHE A 293 -2.52 -1.54 -18.22
CA PHE A 293 -3.86 -1.07 -17.91
C PHE A 293 -4.08 0.40 -18.31
N GLU A 294 -3.15 1.27 -17.92
CA GLU A 294 -3.21 2.68 -18.33
C GLU A 294 -3.02 2.83 -19.85
N TYR A 295 -2.15 2.02 -20.47
CA TYR A 295 -1.94 2.02 -21.91
C TYR A 295 -3.24 1.71 -22.67
N VAL A 296 -3.97 0.68 -22.26
CA VAL A 296 -5.25 0.28 -22.89
C VAL A 296 -6.31 1.35 -22.67
N LEU A 297 -6.43 1.90 -21.45
CA LEU A 297 -7.35 3.00 -21.14
C LEU A 297 -7.06 4.25 -21.97
N ALA A 298 -5.79 4.57 -22.23
CA ALA A 298 -5.39 5.70 -23.06
C ALA A 298 -5.50 5.45 -24.59
N GLY A 299 -6.19 4.39 -25.00
CA GLY A 299 -6.42 4.03 -26.39
C GLY A 299 -5.19 3.48 -27.12
N SER A 300 -4.31 2.82 -26.39
CA SER A 300 -3.14 2.07 -26.92
C SER A 300 -2.14 2.93 -27.70
N LYS A 301 -1.95 4.19 -27.32
CA LYS A 301 -1.11 5.14 -28.06
C LYS A 301 0.27 5.39 -27.43
N ASN A 302 0.42 5.28 -26.12
CA ASN A 302 1.65 5.63 -25.41
C ASN A 302 2.47 4.39 -25.02
N SER A 303 3.30 3.92 -25.94
CA SER A 303 4.16 2.73 -25.73
C SER A 303 5.19 2.87 -24.59
N LYS A 304 5.45 4.10 -24.09
CA LYS A 304 6.32 4.30 -22.91
C LYS A 304 5.75 3.66 -21.66
N LEU A 305 4.43 3.60 -21.53
CA LEU A 305 3.76 2.93 -20.41
C LEU A 305 4.11 1.44 -20.35
N LEU A 306 4.42 0.83 -21.47
CA LEU A 306 4.80 -0.58 -21.61
C LEU A 306 6.30 -0.84 -21.43
N ASP A 307 7.11 0.21 -21.29
CA ASP A 307 8.59 0.16 -21.26
C ASP A 307 9.19 -0.60 -22.47
N ILE A 308 8.56 -0.45 -23.64
CA ILE A 308 9.03 -1.07 -24.89
C ILE A 308 10.18 -0.22 -25.42
N ARG A 309 11.40 -0.79 -25.39
CA ARG A 309 12.64 -0.12 -25.81
C ARG A 309 13.18 -0.63 -27.15
N VAL A 310 12.59 -1.69 -27.68
CA VAL A 310 13.09 -2.38 -28.87
C VAL A 310 12.05 -2.27 -29.98
N PHE A 311 12.46 -1.80 -31.14
CA PHE A 311 11.61 -1.82 -32.35
C PHE A 311 11.38 -3.27 -32.81
N ASP A 312 10.16 -3.60 -33.14
CA ASP A 312 9.80 -4.89 -33.73
C ASP A 312 10.16 -4.96 -35.23
N GLU A 313 10.11 -6.15 -35.81
CA GLU A 313 10.41 -6.35 -37.22
C GLU A 313 9.39 -5.68 -38.15
N ALA A 314 8.14 -5.54 -37.69
CA ALA A 314 7.09 -4.84 -38.44
C ALA A 314 7.40 -3.33 -38.59
N THR A 315 8.09 -2.75 -37.62
CA THR A 315 8.59 -1.36 -37.67
C THR A 315 9.89 -1.24 -38.44
N LYS A 316 10.85 -2.15 -38.22
CA LYS A 316 12.19 -2.08 -38.81
C LYS A 316 12.17 -2.18 -40.33
N ARG A 317 11.40 -3.15 -40.89
CA ARG A 317 11.38 -3.40 -42.34
C ARG A 317 10.90 -2.20 -43.14
N PRO A 318 9.75 -1.59 -42.89
CA PRO A 318 9.30 -0.41 -43.63
C PRO A 318 10.27 0.78 -43.51
N VAL A 319 10.85 0.97 -42.32
CA VAL A 319 11.85 2.05 -42.11
C VAL A 319 13.10 1.79 -42.95
N TYR A 320 13.64 0.56 -42.93
CA TYR A 320 14.77 0.15 -43.76
C TYR A 320 14.50 0.37 -45.25
N GLU A 321 13.34 -0.10 -45.75
CA GLU A 321 12.97 0.04 -47.16
C GLU A 321 12.87 1.49 -47.60
N LYS A 322 12.22 2.34 -46.81
CA LYS A 322 12.09 3.78 -47.03
C LYS A 322 13.47 4.46 -47.06
N GLN A 323 14.32 4.19 -46.03
CA GLN A 323 15.67 4.73 -45.99
C GLN A 323 16.53 4.30 -47.20
N THR A 324 16.45 2.99 -47.53
CA THR A 324 17.22 2.44 -48.65
C THR A 324 16.76 3.00 -49.97
N LYS A 325 15.46 3.17 -50.19
CA LYS A 325 14.93 3.83 -51.40
C LYS A 325 15.41 5.26 -51.54
N THR A 326 15.35 6.01 -50.45
CA THR A 326 15.84 7.42 -50.43
C THR A 326 17.33 7.51 -50.65
N ALA A 327 18.12 6.64 -50.03
CA ALA A 327 19.57 6.59 -50.16
C ALA A 327 20.02 6.29 -51.57
N LYS A 328 19.38 5.29 -52.23
CA LYS A 328 19.66 4.98 -53.64
C LYS A 328 19.36 6.15 -54.57
N ALA A 329 18.24 6.85 -54.36
CA ALA A 329 17.89 8.03 -55.18
C ALA A 329 18.88 9.19 -55.00
N LYS A 330 19.54 9.28 -53.85
CA LYS A 330 20.53 10.34 -53.52
C LYS A 330 21.98 9.90 -53.74
N ASN A 331 22.21 8.69 -54.22
CA ASN A 331 23.53 8.09 -54.35
C ASN A 331 24.36 8.17 -53.05
N SER A 332 23.71 7.89 -51.90
CA SER A 332 24.28 7.99 -50.57
C SER A 332 24.01 6.68 -49.76
N SER A 333 24.65 6.56 -48.59
CA SER A 333 24.42 5.40 -47.70
C SER A 333 23.03 5.44 -47.11
N ASN A 334 22.44 4.23 -46.91
CA ASN A 334 21.20 4.05 -46.13
C ASN A 334 21.42 4.08 -44.62
N CYS A 335 22.65 4.23 -44.15
CA CYS A 335 22.99 4.65 -42.78
C CYS A 335 23.22 6.15 -42.77
N SER A 336 22.41 6.91 -42.02
CA SER A 336 22.48 8.38 -41.98
C SER A 336 23.88 8.90 -41.60
N LEU A 337 24.52 8.23 -40.65
CA LEU A 337 25.87 8.62 -40.16
C LEU A 337 26.96 8.25 -41.18
N CYS A 338 26.85 7.15 -41.94
CA CYS A 338 27.75 6.86 -43.04
C CYS A 338 27.60 7.91 -44.18
N ALA A 339 26.37 8.31 -44.49
CA ALA A 339 26.10 9.30 -45.54
C ALA A 339 26.72 10.67 -45.25
N LEU A 340 26.90 11.05 -43.99
CA LEU A 340 27.58 12.26 -43.55
C LEU A 340 29.11 12.10 -43.51
N GLY A 341 29.62 10.88 -43.51
CA GLY A 341 31.06 10.59 -43.47
C GLY A 341 31.78 10.88 -44.74
N HIS A 342 33.10 10.76 -44.70
CA HIS A 342 34.02 11.01 -45.82
C HIS A 342 34.78 9.73 -46.27
N ASP A 343 34.42 8.58 -45.71
CA ASP A 343 35.03 7.29 -45.96
C ASP A 343 34.34 6.49 -47.10
N ALA A 344 34.88 5.32 -47.42
CA ALA A 344 34.35 4.43 -48.47
C ALA A 344 32.89 3.98 -48.24
N ASN A 345 32.34 4.17 -47.04
CA ASN A 345 30.98 3.80 -46.72
C ASN A 345 29.95 4.90 -47.05
N LYS A 346 30.37 6.07 -47.50
CA LYS A 346 29.50 7.24 -47.79
C LYS A 346 28.36 6.91 -48.76
N ALA A 347 28.59 6.04 -49.73
CA ALA A 347 27.58 5.60 -50.70
C ALA A 347 27.18 4.11 -50.54
N LYS A 348 27.65 3.45 -49.47
CA LYS A 348 27.38 2.02 -49.26
C LYS A 348 25.93 1.80 -48.83
N ILE A 349 25.22 0.91 -49.55
CA ILE A 349 23.92 0.39 -49.16
C ILE A 349 24.13 -0.86 -48.31
N TRP A 350 23.88 -0.72 -47.02
CA TRP A 350 23.96 -1.80 -46.05
C TRP A 350 22.75 -2.72 -46.16
N LEU A 351 22.94 -4.03 -46.04
CA LEU A 351 21.84 -5.00 -45.94
C LEU A 351 21.18 -4.88 -44.58
N ILE A 352 19.90 -5.22 -44.48
CA ILE A 352 19.12 -5.16 -43.24
C ILE A 352 19.78 -5.92 -42.08
N LYS A 353 20.42 -7.07 -42.34
CA LYS A 353 21.16 -7.87 -41.37
C LYS A 353 22.43 -7.22 -40.82
N GLU A 354 22.94 -6.21 -41.53
CA GLU A 354 24.14 -5.42 -41.17
C GLU A 354 23.75 -4.13 -40.42
N MET A 355 22.46 -3.88 -40.27
CA MET A 355 21.93 -2.69 -39.62
C MET A 355 21.15 -3.05 -38.34
N GLU A 356 21.03 -2.10 -37.47
CA GLU A 356 20.24 -2.16 -36.25
C GLU A 356 19.33 -0.93 -36.18
N ALA A 357 18.13 -1.11 -35.62
CA ALA A 357 17.22 0.00 -35.42
C ALA A 357 17.61 0.78 -34.17
N ASP A 358 17.62 2.07 -34.29
CA ASP A 358 17.93 3.01 -33.22
C ASP A 358 16.86 4.11 -33.12
N HIS A 359 16.77 4.74 -31.94
CA HIS A 359 15.90 5.87 -31.70
C HIS A 359 16.58 7.17 -32.22
N VAL A 360 15.91 7.91 -33.09
CA VAL A 360 16.39 9.25 -33.55
C VAL A 360 16.51 10.15 -32.32
N SER A 361 15.48 10.27 -31.53
CA SER A 361 15.53 10.86 -30.19
C SER A 361 15.65 9.74 -29.18
N ALA A 362 16.73 9.72 -28.40
CA ALA A 362 17.01 8.62 -27.46
C ALA A 362 15.83 8.33 -26.55
N TRP A 363 15.53 7.05 -26.33
CA TRP A 363 14.46 6.61 -25.44
C TRP A 363 14.61 7.17 -24.01
N SER A 364 15.84 7.20 -23.49
CA SER A 364 16.19 7.77 -22.18
C SER A 364 15.88 9.27 -22.06
N LYS A 365 15.84 9.98 -23.20
CA LYS A 365 15.50 11.42 -23.29
C LYS A 365 14.05 11.67 -23.69
N GLY A 366 13.20 10.68 -23.61
CA GLY A 366 11.79 10.81 -23.89
C GLY A 366 11.36 10.42 -25.31
N GLY A 367 12.24 9.90 -26.16
CA GLY A 367 11.91 9.39 -27.50
C GLY A 367 10.94 8.21 -27.44
N SER A 368 9.94 8.18 -28.32
CA SER A 368 9.01 7.05 -28.43
C SER A 368 9.60 5.89 -29.25
N THR A 369 9.13 4.66 -29.01
CA THR A 369 9.45 3.51 -29.86
C THR A 369 8.41 3.38 -31.00
N SER A 370 8.27 4.45 -31.79
CA SER A 370 7.39 4.53 -32.96
C SER A 370 8.20 4.58 -34.26
N ALA A 371 7.58 4.19 -35.36
CA ALA A 371 8.24 4.21 -36.68
C ALA A 371 8.77 5.60 -37.06
N SER A 372 8.14 6.69 -36.61
CA SER A 372 8.58 8.06 -36.83
C SER A 372 9.87 8.44 -36.08
N ASN A 373 10.18 7.72 -35.00
CA ASN A 373 11.40 7.90 -34.19
C ASN A 373 12.39 6.74 -34.40
N CYS A 374 12.20 5.91 -35.43
CA CYS A 374 13.06 4.80 -35.76
C CYS A 374 13.97 5.17 -36.92
N GLU A 375 15.27 4.94 -36.80
CA GLU A 375 16.22 4.95 -37.89
C GLU A 375 17.02 3.64 -37.92
N MET A 376 17.42 3.24 -39.12
CA MET A 376 18.33 2.11 -39.29
C MET A 376 19.75 2.61 -39.43
N LEU A 377 20.63 2.18 -38.52
CA LEU A 377 22.07 2.49 -38.56
C LEU A 377 22.89 1.22 -38.80
N CYS A 378 24.03 1.34 -39.48
CA CYS A 378 24.97 0.23 -39.51
C CYS A 378 25.43 -0.11 -38.06
N LYS A 379 25.74 -1.37 -37.81
CA LYS A 379 26.10 -1.85 -36.45
C LYS A 379 27.19 -1.06 -35.78
N THR A 380 28.19 -0.59 -36.56
CA THR A 380 29.29 0.25 -36.05
C THR A 380 28.77 1.59 -35.54
N HIS A 381 27.95 2.28 -36.33
CA HIS A 381 27.42 3.59 -35.94
C HIS A 381 26.38 3.51 -34.84
N ASN A 382 25.55 2.45 -34.84
CA ASN A 382 24.59 2.22 -33.76
C ASN A 382 25.27 2.07 -32.39
N ARG A 383 26.35 1.27 -32.36
CA ARG A 383 27.14 1.07 -31.14
C ARG A 383 27.91 2.34 -30.71
N ALA A 384 28.43 3.10 -31.67
CA ALA A 384 29.14 4.36 -31.40
C ALA A 384 28.20 5.48 -30.93
N LYS A 385 26.96 5.53 -31.44
CA LYS A 385 25.95 6.52 -31.00
C LYS A 385 25.53 6.32 -29.55
N GLY A 386 25.35 5.06 -29.10
CA GLY A 386 24.93 4.76 -27.74
C GLY A 386 23.65 5.51 -27.37
N ASN A 387 23.59 6.08 -26.14
CA ASN A 387 22.45 6.83 -25.62
C ASN A 387 22.54 8.36 -25.85
N ARG A 388 23.20 8.78 -26.92
CA ARG A 388 23.38 10.20 -27.22
C ARG A 388 22.17 10.85 -27.88
#